data_af9dfd3fb63c92834b1f5301c7f63e93
#
_entry.id   af9dfd3fb63c92834b1f5301c7f63e93
#
_cell.length_a   1.000
_cell.length_b   1.000
_cell.length_c   1.000
_cell.angle_alpha   90.00
_cell.angle_beta   90.00
_cell.angle_gamma   90.00
#
_symmetry.space_group_name_H-M   'P 1'
#
loop_
_entity.id
_entity.type
_entity.pdbx_description
1 polymer ?
#
loop_
_entity_poly.entity_id
_entity_poly.type
_entity_poly.pdbx_seq_one_letter_code
_entity_poly.pdbx_strand_id
1 'polypeptide(L)'
;MFNPTPSHSLNKQGFCFLPRIFRSTKISTCRSALWEIINGNYETGVKPENRFWETGDNPNSLIKIDKPHLCNKTVWDFITDERFTRLLSEATSSKKIQIWHTRGYFKVSWRPTKIICKNTKKFFL
;
A
#
# COMPACT_ATOMS: atom_id res chain seq x y z
N MET A 1 -25.10 13.53 14.09
CA MET A 1 -23.88 12.80 14.53
C MET A 1 -22.69 13.41 13.83
N PHE A 2 -21.76 13.95 14.57
CA PHE A 2 -20.60 14.64 14.02
C PHE A 2 -19.54 13.59 13.58
N ASN A 3 -19.39 13.39 12.28
CA ASN A 3 -18.28 12.59 11.77
C ASN A 3 -17.04 13.49 11.72
N PRO A 4 -16.01 13.22 12.53
CA PRO A 4 -14.80 14.02 12.51
C PRO A 4 -14.13 13.94 11.13
N THR A 5 -13.61 15.07 10.66
CA THR A 5 -12.83 15.08 9.42
C THR A 5 -11.60 14.18 9.54
N PRO A 6 -11.07 13.62 8.44
CA PRO A 6 -9.84 12.83 8.47
C PRO A 6 -8.68 13.55 9.16
N SER A 7 -8.53 14.86 8.91
CA SER A 7 -7.50 15.69 9.56
C SER A 7 -7.67 15.76 11.08
N HIS A 8 -8.90 15.95 11.56
CA HIS A 8 -9.18 15.99 13.00
C HIS A 8 -8.85 14.64 13.66
N SER A 9 -9.28 13.53 13.04
CA SER A 9 -9.00 12.18 13.55
C SER A 9 -7.50 11.90 13.59
N LEU A 10 -6.78 12.25 12.52
CA LEU A 10 -5.34 12.05 12.43
C LEU A 10 -4.59 12.84 13.51
N ASN A 11 -4.96 14.10 13.73
CA ASN A 11 -4.34 14.94 14.75
C ASN A 11 -4.62 14.48 16.17
N LYS A 12 -5.85 14.02 16.43
CA LYS A 12 -6.29 13.60 17.77
C LYS A 12 -5.86 12.19 18.15
N GLN A 13 -5.90 11.25 17.17
CA GLN A 13 -5.73 9.82 17.42
C GLN A 13 -4.47 9.24 16.79
N GLY A 14 -3.80 9.97 15.90
CA GLY A 14 -2.65 9.50 15.12
C GLY A 14 -3.00 8.61 13.93
N PHE A 15 -4.28 8.41 13.65
CA PHE A 15 -4.77 7.66 12.48
C PHE A 15 -6.13 8.18 12.01
N CYS A 16 -6.47 7.88 10.76
CA CYS A 16 -7.80 8.10 10.23
C CYS A 16 -8.16 6.99 9.22
N PHE A 17 -9.45 6.79 9.00
CA PHE A 17 -9.98 5.89 7.99
C PHE A 17 -10.44 6.71 6.78
N LEU A 18 -9.99 6.29 5.59
CA LEU A 18 -10.41 6.86 4.33
C LEU A 18 -11.24 5.80 3.57
N PRO A 19 -12.59 5.89 3.61
CA PRO A 19 -13.43 4.84 3.06
C PRO A 19 -13.46 4.88 1.52
N ARG A 20 -13.38 3.71 0.89
CA ARG A 20 -13.67 3.48 -0.53
C ARG A 20 -13.01 4.47 -1.50
N ILE A 21 -11.70 4.67 -1.37
CA ILE A 21 -10.96 5.57 -2.25
C ILE A 21 -10.86 4.99 -3.66
N PHE A 22 -10.57 3.72 -3.77
CA PHE A 22 -10.33 3.03 -5.03
C PHE A 22 -11.52 2.16 -5.45
N ARG A 23 -11.77 2.15 -6.76
CA ARG A 23 -12.71 1.19 -7.36
C ARG A 23 -12.13 -0.21 -7.30
N SER A 24 -13.00 -1.23 -7.22
CA SER A 24 -12.59 -2.65 -7.19
C SER A 24 -11.73 -3.06 -8.37
N THR A 25 -12.02 -2.53 -9.56
CA THR A 25 -11.22 -2.76 -10.78
C THR A 25 -9.80 -2.25 -10.64
N LYS A 26 -9.60 -1.07 -10.05
CA LYS A 26 -8.28 -0.51 -9.82
C LYS A 26 -7.49 -1.32 -8.79
N ILE A 27 -8.14 -1.78 -7.76
CA ILE A 27 -7.55 -2.68 -6.75
C ILE A 27 -7.13 -4.01 -7.39
N SER A 28 -7.99 -4.62 -8.21
CA SER A 28 -7.68 -5.85 -8.95
C SER A 28 -6.49 -5.68 -9.86
N THR A 29 -6.41 -4.58 -10.60
CA THR A 29 -5.30 -4.29 -11.51
C THR A 29 -3.99 -4.15 -10.76
N CYS A 30 -3.99 -3.45 -9.62
CA CYS A 30 -2.82 -3.33 -8.76
C CYS A 30 -2.40 -4.68 -8.16
N ARG A 31 -3.37 -5.49 -7.74
CA ARG A 31 -3.11 -6.85 -7.24
C ARG A 31 -2.44 -7.73 -8.29
N SER A 32 -2.92 -7.69 -9.53
CA SER A 32 -2.31 -8.43 -10.65
C SER A 32 -0.88 -7.95 -10.91
N ALA A 33 -0.63 -6.66 -10.86
CA ALA A 33 0.71 -6.10 -11.01
C ALA A 33 1.67 -6.55 -9.88
N LEU A 34 1.18 -6.67 -8.66
CA LEU A 34 1.96 -7.24 -7.55
C LEU A 34 2.31 -8.71 -7.79
N TRP A 35 1.38 -9.49 -8.36
CA TRP A 35 1.66 -10.88 -8.75
C TRP A 35 2.73 -11.00 -9.84
N GLU A 36 2.76 -10.07 -10.81
CA GLU A 36 3.85 -10.02 -11.79
C GLU A 36 5.22 -9.84 -11.11
N ILE A 37 5.31 -8.95 -10.12
CA ILE A 37 6.53 -8.75 -9.34
C ILE A 37 6.91 -10.03 -8.58
N ILE A 38 5.96 -10.72 -7.99
CA ILE A 38 6.18 -12.00 -7.29
C ILE A 38 6.76 -13.04 -8.25
N ASN A 39 6.26 -13.10 -9.48
CA ASN A 39 6.73 -14.00 -10.51
C ASN A 39 8.09 -13.59 -11.13
N GLY A 40 8.69 -12.51 -10.66
CA GLY A 40 9.97 -12.04 -11.13
C GLY A 40 9.91 -11.15 -12.37
N ASN A 41 8.72 -10.73 -12.78
CA ASN A 41 8.50 -9.82 -13.91
C ASN A 41 8.57 -8.37 -13.43
N TYR A 42 9.70 -7.72 -13.65
CA TYR A 42 9.93 -6.33 -13.26
C TYR A 42 9.81 -5.43 -14.49
N GLU A 43 8.64 -4.88 -14.72
CA GLU A 43 8.33 -4.05 -15.88
C GLU A 43 9.32 -2.89 -16.07
N THR A 44 9.78 -2.29 -14.99
CA THR A 44 10.74 -1.17 -15.00
C THR A 44 12.20 -1.63 -15.07
N GLY A 45 12.47 -2.93 -14.97
CA GLY A 45 13.82 -3.48 -14.82
C GLY A 45 14.42 -3.36 -13.42
N VAL A 46 13.70 -2.72 -12.49
CA VAL A 46 14.16 -2.54 -11.10
C VAL A 46 13.61 -3.67 -10.23
N LYS A 47 14.50 -4.36 -9.52
CA LYS A 47 14.14 -5.40 -8.56
C LYS A 47 13.61 -4.79 -7.25
N PRO A 48 12.72 -5.50 -6.50
CA PRO A 48 12.34 -5.08 -5.16
C PRO A 48 13.55 -5.01 -4.23
N GLU A 49 13.55 -4.03 -3.33
CA GLU A 49 14.71 -3.76 -2.48
C GLU A 49 14.97 -4.90 -1.48
N ASN A 50 13.95 -5.35 -0.79
CA ASN A 50 14.04 -6.49 0.13
C ASN A 50 12.96 -7.51 -0.24
N ARG A 51 13.39 -8.62 -0.75
CA ARG A 51 12.54 -9.71 -1.17
C ARG A 51 12.90 -10.96 -0.37
N PHE A 52 11.97 -11.43 0.44
CA PHE A 52 12.14 -12.66 1.24
C PHE A 52 11.66 -13.92 0.52
N TRP A 53 11.45 -13.82 -0.77
CA TRP A 53 10.97 -14.89 -1.61
C TRP A 53 11.61 -14.76 -2.99
N GLU A 54 12.06 -15.85 -3.59
CA GLU A 54 12.62 -15.90 -4.94
C GLU A 54 11.77 -16.77 -5.85
N THR A 55 11.93 -16.57 -7.16
CA THR A 55 11.23 -17.39 -8.15
C THR A 55 11.62 -18.86 -7.94
N GLY A 56 10.61 -19.73 -7.71
CA GLY A 56 10.83 -21.15 -7.38
C GLY A 56 10.58 -21.49 -5.91
N ASP A 57 10.55 -20.49 -5.03
CA ASP A 57 10.12 -20.70 -3.64
C ASP A 57 8.63 -20.97 -3.55
N ASN A 58 8.22 -21.57 -2.44
CA ASN A 58 6.81 -21.75 -2.17
C ASN A 58 6.11 -20.38 -2.06
N PRO A 59 5.14 -20.07 -2.96
CA PRO A 59 4.44 -18.78 -2.92
C PRO A 59 3.78 -18.48 -1.57
N ASN A 60 3.46 -19.52 -0.82
CA ASN A 60 2.86 -19.41 0.50
C ASN A 60 3.86 -18.94 1.57
N SER A 61 5.15 -18.94 1.29
CA SER A 61 6.18 -18.40 2.19
C SER A 61 6.40 -16.90 2.03
N LEU A 62 5.84 -16.30 0.97
CA LEU A 62 5.96 -14.87 0.72
C LEU A 62 5.25 -14.06 1.80
N ILE A 63 6.00 -13.23 2.49
CA ILE A 63 5.48 -12.38 3.57
C ILE A 63 5.33 -10.93 3.10
N LYS A 64 6.34 -10.40 2.44
CA LYS A 64 6.37 -8.99 2.03
C LYS A 64 7.28 -8.73 0.84
N ILE A 65 6.97 -7.67 0.12
CA ILE A 65 7.83 -7.05 -0.90
C ILE A 65 8.00 -5.58 -0.54
N ASP A 66 9.23 -5.11 -0.46
CA ASP A 66 9.54 -3.72 -0.20
C ASP A 66 9.73 -2.94 -1.51
N LYS A 67 9.15 -1.75 -1.56
CA LYS A 67 9.19 -0.80 -2.69
C LYS A 67 8.70 -1.36 -4.04
N PRO A 68 7.56 -2.07 -4.08
CA PRO A 68 7.03 -2.60 -5.35
C PRO A 68 6.71 -1.52 -6.38
N HIS A 69 6.48 -0.28 -5.94
CA HIS A 69 6.22 0.86 -6.83
C HIS A 69 7.38 1.20 -7.75
N LEU A 70 8.60 0.81 -7.42
CA LEU A 70 9.77 0.99 -8.28
C LEU A 70 9.87 -0.09 -9.36
N CYS A 71 9.20 -1.22 -9.17
CA CYS A 71 9.30 -2.40 -10.03
C CYS A 71 8.24 -2.43 -11.13
N ASN A 72 7.14 -1.72 -10.94
CA ASN A 72 5.98 -1.81 -11.83
C ASN A 72 5.22 -0.49 -11.89
N LYS A 73 4.95 -0.04 -13.11
CA LYS A 73 4.27 1.23 -13.37
C LYS A 73 2.82 1.25 -12.85
N THR A 74 2.10 0.14 -12.93
CA THR A 74 0.72 0.06 -12.42
C THR A 74 0.68 0.26 -10.91
N VAL A 75 1.64 -0.28 -10.17
CA VAL A 75 1.76 -0.06 -8.73
C VAL A 75 2.10 1.41 -8.44
N TRP A 76 2.99 2.00 -9.21
CA TRP A 76 3.29 3.43 -9.13
C TRP A 76 2.04 4.28 -9.36
N ASP A 77 1.31 4.04 -10.44
CA ASP A 77 0.10 4.78 -10.78
C ASP A 77 -1.00 4.61 -9.71
N PHE A 78 -1.06 3.46 -9.05
CA PHE A 78 -1.99 3.23 -7.95
C PHE A 78 -1.69 4.10 -6.74
N ILE A 79 -0.44 4.16 -6.29
CA ILE A 79 -0.07 4.92 -5.09
C ILE A 79 0.05 6.42 -5.34
N THR A 80 0.21 6.84 -6.60
CA THR A 80 0.24 8.26 -7.02
C THR A 80 -1.11 8.73 -7.58
N ASP A 81 -2.16 7.95 -7.40
CA ASP A 81 -3.51 8.33 -7.81
C ASP A 81 -3.87 9.71 -7.27
N GLU A 82 -4.35 10.60 -8.15
CA GLU A 82 -4.63 12.00 -7.82
C GLU A 82 -5.65 12.14 -6.69
N ARG A 83 -6.70 11.33 -6.72
CA ARG A 83 -7.73 11.33 -5.67
C ARG A 83 -7.15 10.91 -4.32
N PHE A 84 -6.33 9.87 -4.31
CA PHE A 84 -5.65 9.40 -3.11
C PHE A 84 -4.68 10.46 -2.57
N THR A 85 -3.85 11.03 -3.44
CA THR A 85 -2.90 12.09 -3.08
C THR A 85 -3.62 13.31 -2.50
N ARG A 86 -4.74 13.72 -3.09
CA ARG A 86 -5.56 14.82 -2.57
C ARG A 86 -6.10 14.52 -1.18
N LEU A 87 -6.66 13.34 -0.96
CA LEU A 87 -7.17 12.93 0.35
C LEU A 87 -6.10 12.87 1.42
N LEU A 88 -4.90 12.40 1.07
CA LEU A 88 -3.74 12.42 1.97
C LEU A 88 -3.32 13.86 2.31
N SER A 89 -3.29 14.74 1.32
CA SER A 89 -2.98 16.16 1.51
C SER A 89 -3.98 16.83 2.46
N GLU A 90 -5.26 16.58 2.28
CA GLU A 90 -6.31 17.07 3.17
C GLU A 90 -6.18 16.50 4.59
N ALA A 91 -5.97 15.19 4.73
CA ALA A 91 -5.84 14.54 6.02
C ALA A 91 -4.63 15.01 6.82
N THR A 92 -3.52 15.25 6.14
CA THR A 92 -2.24 15.68 6.77
C THR A 92 -2.08 17.20 6.86
N SER A 93 -2.98 17.97 6.23
CA SER A 93 -2.86 19.40 6.06
C SER A 93 -1.54 19.83 5.38
N SER A 94 -1.02 18.98 4.50
CA SER A 94 0.26 19.17 3.80
C SER A 94 0.06 19.38 2.31
N LYS A 95 0.68 20.39 1.74
CA LYS A 95 0.62 20.69 0.29
C LYS A 95 1.42 19.72 -0.56
N LYS A 96 2.44 19.08 0.03
CA LYS A 96 3.32 18.14 -0.66
C LYS A 96 3.33 16.81 0.08
N ILE A 97 3.10 15.73 -0.65
CA ILE A 97 3.19 14.36 -0.16
C ILE A 97 4.34 13.68 -0.89
N GLN A 98 5.24 13.08 -0.15
CA GLN A 98 6.35 12.30 -0.70
C GLN A 98 6.19 10.84 -0.32
N ILE A 99 6.37 9.97 -1.31
CA ILE A 99 6.42 8.53 -1.07
C ILE A 99 7.81 8.19 -0.54
N TRP A 100 7.85 7.79 0.71
CA TRP A 100 9.09 7.33 1.34
C TRP A 100 9.30 5.82 1.13
N HIS A 101 8.24 5.07 1.36
CA HIS A 101 8.30 3.62 1.32
C HIS A 101 6.92 3.02 1.03
N THR A 102 6.89 1.98 0.21
CA THR A 102 5.70 1.13 0.02
C THR A 102 6.05 -0.31 0.34
N ARG A 103 5.07 -1.06 0.77
CA ARG A 103 5.23 -2.47 1.12
C ARG A 103 3.99 -3.26 0.76
N GLY A 104 4.17 -4.33 0.01
CA GLY A 104 3.15 -5.33 -0.24
C GLY A 104 3.23 -6.42 0.83
N TYR A 105 2.15 -6.64 1.56
CA TYR A 105 2.01 -7.76 2.47
C TYR A 105 1.10 -8.82 1.84
N PHE A 106 1.52 -10.07 1.96
CA PHE A 106 0.78 -11.21 1.43
C PHE A 106 0.37 -12.13 2.58
N LYS A 107 -0.90 -12.47 2.63
CA LYS A 107 -1.47 -13.31 3.67
C LYS A 107 -2.00 -14.59 3.06
N VAL A 108 -1.44 -15.70 3.47
CA VAL A 108 -1.74 -17.04 2.91
C VAL A 108 -3.04 -17.62 3.42
N SER A 109 -3.53 -17.22 4.57
CA SER A 109 -4.81 -17.71 5.09
C SER A 109 -5.63 -16.59 5.70
N TRP A 110 -6.90 -16.57 5.35
CA TRP A 110 -7.91 -15.73 5.95
C TRP A 110 -8.21 -16.20 7.39
N ARG A 111 -7.36 -15.79 8.33
CA ARG A 111 -7.77 -15.73 9.73
C ARG A 111 -7.77 -14.25 10.13
N PRO A 112 -8.84 -13.74 10.75
CA PRO A 112 -8.84 -12.38 11.26
C PRO A 112 -7.86 -12.31 12.44
N THR A 113 -6.61 -12.04 12.16
CA THR A 113 -5.64 -11.66 13.18
C THR A 113 -5.80 -10.17 13.41
N LYS A 114 -6.06 -9.78 14.64
CA LYS A 114 -6.00 -8.39 15.07
C LYS A 114 -4.66 -7.80 14.61
N ILE A 115 -4.70 -6.88 13.65
CA ILE A 115 -3.52 -6.12 13.28
C ILE A 115 -3.35 -5.09 14.39
N ILE A 116 -2.43 -5.34 15.29
CA ILE A 116 -2.02 -4.34 16.28
C ILE A 116 -1.06 -3.41 15.57
N CYS A 117 -1.55 -2.25 15.15
CA CYS A 117 -0.71 -1.15 14.71
C CYS A 117 0.03 -0.58 15.92
N LYS A 118 1.27 -1.03 16.15
CA LYS A 118 2.17 -0.32 17.07
C LYS A 118 2.72 0.90 16.34
N ASN A 119 2.35 2.08 16.84
CA ASN A 119 2.91 3.42 16.62
C ASN A 119 4.09 3.53 15.64
N THR A 120 3.83 3.38 14.38
CA THR A 120 4.69 3.89 13.32
C THR A 120 3.78 4.50 12.28
N LYS A 121 4.05 5.72 11.84
CA LYS A 121 3.35 6.41 10.74
C LYS A 121 3.53 5.62 9.43
N LYS A 122 2.98 4.41 9.39
CA LYS A 122 3.00 3.54 8.22
C LYS A 122 1.59 3.47 7.69
N PHE A 123 1.40 3.95 6.47
CA PHE A 123 0.16 3.76 5.75
C PHE A 123 0.15 2.34 5.20
N PHE A 124 -0.87 1.56 5.53
CA PHE A 124 -1.12 0.25 4.95
C PHE A 124 -2.18 0.40 3.86
N LEU A 125 -1.89 -0.09 2.69
CA LEU A 125 -2.85 -0.27 1.60
C LEU A 125 -3.38 -1.70 1.61
#